data_65bf5bddc3de4c8974e1c706e459cec0
#
_entry.id   65bf5bddc3de4c8974e1c706e459cec0
#
_cell.length_a   1.000
_cell.length_b   1.000
_cell.length_c   1.000
_cell.angle_alpha   90.00
_cell.angle_beta   90.00
_cell.angle_gamma   90.00
#
_symmetry.space_group_name_H-M   'P 1'
#
loop_
_entity.id
_entity.type
_entity.pdbx_description
1 polymer ?
#
loop_
_entity_poly.entity_id
_entity_poly.type
_entity_poly.pdbx_seq_one_letter_code
_entity_poly.pdbx_strand_id
1 'polypeptide(L)'
;MFAGDVLFANAFKSNYDAGGIEKVIEPQLLQELQDADIFMVNNEFPFSNRGEPMEDKQFTFCCDPKYVKALNEMGVDIVSLANNHTLDYGRDALSDTFTTLDGAGILYAGAGETKERAYELQIIEKNGKKFGFLAASRVVPESNWKVEERTPGMLTAYDDTKLVQLIKEARSGCDFLSVYIHWGVEYEAYPQDYQTKIATDCFNAGADLILGAHTHCLQGISYISEKPVFYSLGNFVFGQNIDKTAAVKVQVASDGTVSYGLLPVYAAGGTTKLMDTNSASALYQYMTQISDGVTIGADGKIN
;
A
#
# COMPACT_ATOMS: atom_id res chain seq x y z
N MET A 1 9.18 -5.28 -2.57
CA MET A 1 7.98 -6.02 -2.12
C MET A 1 6.87 -5.03 -1.83
N PHE A 2 5.60 -5.43 -2.01
CA PHE A 2 4.44 -4.59 -1.73
C PHE A 2 3.39 -5.41 -0.97
N ALA A 3 2.72 -4.78 0.00
CA ALA A 3 1.57 -5.38 0.67
C ALA A 3 0.43 -4.36 0.81
N GLY A 4 -0.75 -4.83 1.21
CA GLY A 4 -1.96 -4.03 1.31
C GLY A 4 -2.05 -3.19 2.58
N ASP A 5 -3.25 -3.11 3.13
CA ASP A 5 -3.59 -2.21 4.21
C ASP A 5 -2.99 -2.65 5.55
N VAL A 6 -2.31 -1.72 6.20
CA VAL A 6 -1.77 -1.87 7.55
C VAL A 6 -2.55 -0.95 8.50
N LEU A 7 -3.17 -1.55 9.50
CA LEU A 7 -3.84 -0.88 10.60
C LEU A 7 -3.40 -1.48 11.95
N PHE A 8 -2.75 -0.68 12.79
CA PHE A 8 -2.34 -1.09 14.13
C PHE A 8 -3.52 -1.01 15.12
N ALA A 9 -4.47 -1.93 14.96
CA ALA A 9 -5.65 -2.06 15.79
C ALA A 9 -5.32 -2.62 17.19
N ASN A 10 -6.32 -2.74 18.06
CA ASN A 10 -6.12 -3.17 19.45
C ASN A 10 -5.47 -4.55 19.56
N ALA A 11 -5.84 -5.52 18.70
CA ALA A 11 -5.24 -6.85 18.72
C ALA A 11 -3.74 -6.79 18.38
N PHE A 12 -3.37 -5.98 17.37
CA PHE A 12 -1.99 -5.71 17.03
C PHE A 12 -1.24 -5.12 18.23
N LYS A 13 -1.73 -4.03 18.80
CA LYS A 13 -1.10 -3.33 19.93
C LYS A 13 -0.88 -4.26 21.12
N SER A 14 -1.91 -5.06 21.47
CA SER A 14 -1.84 -6.03 22.56
C SER A 14 -0.77 -7.10 22.33
N ASN A 15 -0.71 -7.68 21.12
CA ASN A 15 0.28 -8.70 20.78
C ASN A 15 1.69 -8.10 20.74
N TYR A 16 1.85 -6.92 20.13
CA TYR A 16 3.12 -6.23 20.05
C TYR A 16 3.67 -5.85 21.41
N ASP A 17 2.85 -5.30 22.31
CA ASP A 17 3.24 -4.94 23.68
C ASP A 17 3.58 -6.19 24.52
N ALA A 18 3.00 -7.35 24.20
CA ALA A 18 3.27 -8.61 24.89
C ALA A 18 4.59 -9.28 24.48
N GLY A 19 5.17 -8.96 23.31
CA GLY A 19 6.40 -9.63 22.88
C GLY A 19 6.99 -9.16 21.57
N GLY A 20 6.71 -7.92 21.15
CA GLY A 20 7.32 -7.31 19.95
C GLY A 20 6.75 -7.84 18.64
N ILE A 21 7.48 -7.56 17.55
CA ILE A 21 7.03 -7.81 16.18
C ILE A 21 6.78 -9.31 15.89
N GLU A 22 7.52 -10.22 16.50
CA GLU A 22 7.36 -11.67 16.32
C GLU A 22 6.02 -12.21 16.84
N LYS A 23 5.28 -11.41 17.65
CA LYS A 23 3.91 -11.75 18.08
C LYS A 23 2.86 -11.27 17.08
N VAL A 24 3.25 -10.42 16.14
CA VAL A 24 2.37 -9.81 15.13
C VAL A 24 2.62 -10.37 13.73
N ILE A 25 3.89 -10.58 13.41
CA ILE A 25 4.31 -11.20 12.15
C ILE A 25 5.05 -12.51 12.49
N GLU A 26 4.62 -13.60 11.87
CA GLU A 26 5.30 -14.88 12.02
C GLU A 26 6.79 -14.77 11.63
N PRO A 27 7.73 -15.36 12.37
CA PRO A 27 9.18 -15.19 12.12
C PRO A 27 9.63 -15.51 10.69
N GLN A 28 9.06 -16.54 10.06
CA GLN A 28 9.40 -16.89 8.68
C GLN A 28 8.91 -15.84 7.69
N LEU A 29 7.69 -15.31 7.88
CA LEU A 29 7.17 -14.20 7.08
C LEU A 29 8.00 -12.93 7.31
N LEU A 30 8.33 -12.65 8.57
CA LEU A 30 9.14 -11.48 8.92
C LEU A 30 10.49 -11.47 8.18
N GLN A 31 11.15 -12.62 8.12
CA GLN A 31 12.39 -12.76 7.36
C GLN A 31 12.19 -12.47 5.86
N GLU A 32 11.12 -12.99 5.24
CA GLU A 32 10.80 -12.73 3.84
C GLU A 32 10.55 -11.23 3.55
N LEU A 33 9.94 -10.51 4.51
CA LEU A 33 9.71 -9.08 4.39
C LEU A 33 11.01 -8.28 4.53
N GLN A 34 11.85 -8.62 5.52
CA GLN A 34 13.11 -7.95 5.80
C GLN A 34 14.19 -8.22 4.74
N ASP A 35 14.13 -9.35 4.03
CA ASP A 35 15.02 -9.68 2.92
C ASP A 35 14.71 -8.91 1.63
N ALA A 36 13.59 -8.20 1.58
CA ALA A 36 13.27 -7.34 0.45
C ALA A 36 14.17 -6.11 0.40
N ASP A 37 14.71 -5.78 -0.77
CA ASP A 37 15.48 -4.54 -0.98
C ASP A 37 14.66 -3.28 -0.70
N ILE A 38 13.35 -3.33 -0.99
CA ILE A 38 12.37 -2.26 -0.76
C ILE A 38 11.03 -2.90 -0.40
N PHE A 39 10.44 -2.48 0.71
CA PHE A 39 9.11 -2.91 1.14
C PHE A 39 8.17 -1.72 1.33
N MET A 40 7.05 -1.72 0.59
CA MET A 40 6.00 -0.69 0.65
C MET A 40 4.66 -1.26 1.11
N VAL A 41 3.95 -0.52 1.97
CA VAL A 41 2.59 -0.83 2.44
C VAL A 41 1.68 0.40 2.39
N ASN A 42 0.37 0.22 2.51
CA ASN A 42 -0.55 1.32 2.79
C ASN A 42 -0.71 1.49 4.31
N ASN A 43 -0.30 2.64 4.84
CA ASN A 43 -0.49 2.97 6.26
C ASN A 43 -1.84 3.65 6.43
N GLU A 44 -2.82 2.90 6.93
CA GLU A 44 -4.24 3.30 6.92
C GLU A 44 -4.69 3.91 8.25
N PHE A 45 -3.86 4.75 8.83
CA PHE A 45 -4.14 5.51 10.06
C PHE A 45 -3.10 6.62 10.26
N PRO A 46 -3.43 7.73 10.93
CA PRO A 46 -2.44 8.69 11.38
C PRO A 46 -1.72 8.23 12.65
N PHE A 47 -0.42 8.53 12.75
CA PHE A 47 0.36 8.45 13.99
C PHE A 47 0.25 9.77 14.75
N SER A 48 -0.52 9.79 15.84
CA SER A 48 -0.66 10.98 16.68
C SER A 48 -1.17 10.65 18.07
N ASN A 49 -0.95 11.56 19.01
CA ASN A 49 -1.62 11.63 20.30
C ASN A 49 -2.47 12.90 20.41
N ARG A 50 -2.73 13.58 19.27
CA ARG A 50 -3.52 14.82 19.17
C ARG A 50 -4.71 14.62 18.22
N GLY A 51 -5.60 15.60 18.25
CA GLY A 51 -6.79 15.63 17.41
C GLY A 51 -7.97 14.89 18.04
N GLU A 52 -9.12 15.09 17.42
CA GLU A 52 -10.37 14.40 17.76
C GLU A 52 -10.83 13.57 16.57
N PRO A 53 -11.50 12.45 16.80
CA PRO A 53 -12.02 11.64 15.71
C PRO A 53 -13.01 12.46 14.87
N MET A 54 -12.94 12.29 13.55
CA MET A 54 -13.84 12.94 12.61
C MET A 54 -15.29 12.63 12.96
N GLU A 55 -16.11 13.66 13.12
CA GLU A 55 -17.56 13.52 13.33
C GLU A 55 -18.22 12.85 12.11
N ASP A 56 -19.30 12.13 12.32
CA ASP A 56 -20.11 11.46 11.27
C ASP A 56 -19.37 10.43 10.42
N LYS A 57 -18.16 9.99 10.81
CA LYS A 57 -17.44 8.88 10.18
C LYS A 57 -17.51 7.64 11.06
N GLN A 58 -18.04 6.53 10.49
CA GLN A 58 -18.30 5.29 11.22
C GLN A 58 -17.03 4.67 11.83
N PHE A 59 -15.91 4.70 11.11
CA PHE A 59 -14.63 4.18 11.55
C PHE A 59 -13.57 5.26 11.44
N THR A 60 -12.92 5.57 12.54
CA THR A 60 -11.79 6.48 12.62
C THR A 60 -10.64 5.80 13.34
N PHE A 61 -9.42 5.97 12.83
CA PHE A 61 -8.23 5.30 13.34
C PHE A 61 -7.18 6.33 13.74
N CYS A 62 -6.47 6.03 14.81
CA CYS A 62 -5.28 6.75 15.22
C CYS A 62 -4.37 5.83 16.03
N CYS A 63 -3.08 6.04 15.94
CA CYS A 63 -2.09 5.22 16.61
C CYS A 63 -1.05 6.07 17.32
N ASP A 64 -0.69 5.69 18.54
CA ASP A 64 0.41 6.32 19.27
C ASP A 64 1.71 6.22 18.45
N PRO A 65 2.44 7.34 18.23
CA PRO A 65 3.70 7.38 17.47
C PRO A 65 4.75 6.36 17.91
N LYS A 66 4.73 5.90 19.17
CA LYS A 66 5.66 4.86 19.66
C LYS A 66 5.64 3.57 18.86
N TYR A 67 4.51 3.25 18.19
CA TYR A 67 4.36 2.03 17.41
C TYR A 67 4.98 2.12 16.00
N VAL A 68 5.51 3.28 15.58
CA VAL A 68 6.19 3.42 14.29
C VAL A 68 7.36 2.44 14.15
N LYS A 69 8.02 2.11 15.27
CA LYS A 69 9.11 1.12 15.29
C LYS A 69 8.69 -0.26 14.76
N ALA A 70 7.41 -0.61 14.84
CA ALA A 70 6.92 -1.86 14.28
C ALA A 70 7.00 -1.87 12.74
N LEU A 71 6.82 -0.72 12.06
CA LEU A 71 7.07 -0.62 10.62
C LEU A 71 8.54 -0.87 10.29
N ASN A 72 9.47 -0.27 11.05
CA ASN A 72 10.91 -0.53 10.88
C ASN A 72 11.27 -2.00 11.13
N GLU A 73 10.72 -2.60 12.20
CA GLU A 73 10.94 -4.00 12.53
C GLU A 73 10.36 -4.95 11.46
N MET A 74 9.29 -4.56 10.76
CA MET A 74 8.77 -5.28 9.58
C MET A 74 9.65 -5.10 8.33
N GLY A 75 10.60 -4.17 8.33
CA GLY A 75 11.41 -3.85 7.16
C GLY A 75 10.74 -2.88 6.18
N VAL A 76 9.76 -2.09 6.61
CA VAL A 76 9.07 -1.11 5.74
C VAL A 76 9.98 0.07 5.47
N ASP A 77 10.26 0.34 4.19
CA ASP A 77 11.05 1.49 3.72
C ASP A 77 10.18 2.69 3.35
N ILE A 78 8.96 2.43 2.86
CA ILE A 78 8.07 3.47 2.35
C ILE A 78 6.61 3.10 2.58
N VAL A 79 5.76 4.10 2.85
CA VAL A 79 4.32 3.92 3.00
C VAL A 79 3.52 4.79 2.02
N SER A 80 2.36 4.31 1.57
CA SER A 80 1.31 5.17 1.04
C SER A 80 0.58 5.81 2.22
N LEU A 81 0.39 7.13 2.18
CA LEU A 81 -0.44 7.88 3.12
C LEU A 81 -1.71 8.42 2.45
N ALA A 82 -1.91 8.22 1.16
CA ALA A 82 -3.11 8.66 0.48
C ALA A 82 -4.22 7.60 0.58
N ASN A 83 -5.09 7.72 1.59
CA ASN A 83 -6.22 6.82 1.84
C ASN A 83 -7.37 7.54 2.57
N ASN A 84 -8.49 6.85 2.76
CA ASN A 84 -9.68 7.41 3.42
C ASN A 84 -9.56 7.54 4.95
N HIS A 85 -8.41 7.21 5.54
CA HIS A 85 -8.13 7.37 6.97
C HIS A 85 -7.02 8.40 7.26
N THR A 86 -6.46 9.03 6.23
CA THR A 86 -5.34 9.98 6.33
C THR A 86 -5.59 11.14 7.29
N LEU A 87 -6.82 11.65 7.35
CA LEU A 87 -7.20 12.81 8.17
C LEU A 87 -8.28 12.47 9.21
N ASP A 88 -8.38 11.24 9.65
CA ASP A 88 -9.37 10.80 10.64
C ASP A 88 -9.35 11.61 11.95
N TYR A 89 -8.20 12.13 12.32
CA TYR A 89 -7.98 12.95 13.51
C TYR A 89 -7.52 14.37 13.18
N GLY A 90 -7.79 14.80 11.95
CA GLY A 90 -7.50 16.15 11.48
C GLY A 90 -6.05 16.36 11.04
N ARG A 91 -5.74 17.61 10.70
CA ARG A 91 -4.47 17.99 10.05
C ARG A 91 -3.28 17.93 10.99
N ASP A 92 -3.50 18.25 12.28
CA ASP A 92 -2.44 18.15 13.29
C ASP A 92 -1.97 16.71 13.48
N ALA A 93 -2.90 15.74 13.45
CA ALA A 93 -2.56 14.34 13.51
C ALA A 93 -1.83 13.85 12.23
N LEU A 94 -2.18 14.41 11.06
CA LEU A 94 -1.44 14.14 9.82
C LEU A 94 -0.03 14.72 9.88
N SER A 95 0.17 15.94 10.40
CA SER A 95 1.50 16.55 10.60
C SER A 95 2.36 15.75 11.60
N ASP A 96 1.75 15.22 12.67
CA ASP A 96 2.42 14.30 13.58
C ASP A 96 2.86 13.01 12.88
N THR A 97 2.04 12.51 11.95
CA THR A 97 2.36 11.32 11.14
C THR A 97 3.62 11.55 10.30
N PHE A 98 3.71 12.70 9.63
CA PHE A 98 4.92 13.04 8.87
C PHE A 98 6.15 13.09 9.76
N THR A 99 6.07 13.83 10.88
CA THR A 99 7.17 13.92 11.86
C THR A 99 7.58 12.55 12.40
N THR A 100 6.61 11.67 12.65
CA THR A 100 6.84 10.33 13.16
C THR A 100 7.57 9.44 12.15
N LEU A 101 7.14 9.46 10.88
CA LEU A 101 7.75 8.69 9.80
C LEU A 101 9.14 9.22 9.45
N ASP A 102 9.32 10.55 9.37
CA ASP A 102 10.61 11.18 9.14
C ASP A 102 11.60 10.82 10.26
N GLY A 103 11.16 10.84 11.52
CA GLY A 103 11.96 10.43 12.68
C GLY A 103 12.34 8.95 12.69
N ALA A 104 11.54 8.11 12.04
CA ALA A 104 11.79 6.68 11.86
C ALA A 104 12.60 6.35 10.59
N GLY A 105 12.86 7.33 9.71
CA GLY A 105 13.53 7.14 8.44
C GLY A 105 12.70 6.40 7.40
N ILE A 106 11.37 6.40 7.54
CA ILE A 106 10.43 5.76 6.60
C ILE A 106 9.91 6.82 5.63
N LEU A 107 10.08 6.58 4.34
CA LEU A 107 9.54 7.47 3.30
C LEU A 107 8.00 7.35 3.24
N TYR A 108 7.36 8.39 2.75
CA TYR A 108 5.92 8.36 2.50
C TYR A 108 5.56 9.10 1.21
N ALA A 109 4.57 8.57 0.50
CA ALA A 109 4.07 9.11 -0.76
C ALA A 109 2.57 9.45 -0.66
N GLY A 110 2.14 10.44 -1.46
CA GLY A 110 0.72 10.77 -1.65
C GLY A 110 0.10 11.69 -0.62
N ALA A 111 0.84 12.12 0.40
CA ALA A 111 0.40 13.14 1.36
C ALA A 111 1.57 14.04 1.77
N GLY A 112 1.29 15.23 2.29
CA GLY A 112 2.32 16.16 2.71
C GLY A 112 1.76 17.40 3.41
N GLU A 113 2.65 18.14 4.09
CA GLU A 113 2.37 19.45 4.69
C GLU A 113 2.00 20.48 3.65
N THR A 114 2.55 20.33 2.45
CA THR A 114 2.33 21.21 1.32
C THR A 114 2.03 20.40 0.08
N LYS A 115 1.50 21.09 -0.92
CA LYS A 115 1.20 20.51 -2.22
C LYS A 115 2.43 19.93 -2.91
N GLU A 116 3.58 20.63 -2.82
CA GLU A 116 4.85 20.17 -3.37
C GLU A 116 5.23 18.83 -2.75
N ARG A 117 5.18 18.73 -1.41
CA ARG A 117 5.56 17.51 -0.69
C ARG A 117 4.61 16.34 -0.97
N ALA A 118 3.30 16.59 -1.03
CA ALA A 118 2.31 15.54 -1.33
C ALA A 118 2.42 15.00 -2.76
N TYR A 119 2.94 15.80 -3.69
CA TYR A 119 3.09 15.48 -5.11
C TYR A 119 4.50 15.01 -5.47
N GLU A 120 5.40 15.01 -4.51
CA GLU A 120 6.81 14.66 -4.72
C GLU A 120 6.98 13.17 -5.06
N LEU A 121 7.76 12.92 -6.12
CA LEU A 121 8.23 11.58 -6.43
C LEU A 121 9.19 11.11 -5.35
N GLN A 122 8.85 10.05 -4.64
CA GLN A 122 9.77 9.40 -3.73
C GLN A 122 10.69 8.45 -4.51
N ILE A 123 11.98 8.50 -4.24
CA ILE A 123 12.98 7.67 -4.92
C ILE A 123 13.79 6.89 -3.88
N ILE A 124 13.88 5.58 -4.11
CA ILE A 124 14.82 4.71 -3.40
C ILE A 124 15.81 4.16 -4.43
N GLU A 125 17.09 4.33 -4.18
CA GLU A 125 18.15 3.79 -5.02
C GLU A 125 18.64 2.47 -4.44
N LYS A 126 18.56 1.40 -5.21
CA LYS A 126 19.04 0.06 -4.85
C LYS A 126 19.72 -0.59 -6.05
N ASN A 127 20.90 -1.16 -5.81
CA ASN A 127 21.67 -1.89 -6.83
C ASN A 127 21.91 -1.08 -8.11
N GLY A 128 22.11 0.26 -7.97
CA GLY A 128 22.36 1.19 -9.07
C GLY A 128 21.12 1.51 -9.93
N LYS A 129 19.93 1.15 -9.49
CA LYS A 129 18.64 1.50 -10.11
C LYS A 129 17.85 2.44 -9.20
N LYS A 130 17.11 3.37 -9.80
CA LYS A 130 16.21 4.30 -9.13
C LYS A 130 14.78 3.79 -9.22
N PHE A 131 14.20 3.46 -8.07
CA PHE A 131 12.80 3.06 -7.94
C PHE A 131 11.99 4.27 -7.50
N GLY A 132 11.02 4.67 -8.34
CA GLY A 132 10.12 5.79 -8.08
C GLY A 132 8.78 5.32 -7.52
N PHE A 133 8.22 6.11 -6.58
CA PHE A 133 6.95 5.82 -5.92
C PHE A 133 6.08 7.07 -5.90
N LEU A 134 4.85 6.92 -6.36
CA LEU A 134 3.76 7.88 -6.20
C LEU A 134 2.57 7.17 -5.54
N ALA A 135 1.76 7.92 -4.79
CA ALA A 135 0.52 7.39 -4.23
C ALA A 135 -0.62 8.40 -4.32
N ALA A 136 -1.85 7.91 -4.45
CA ALA A 136 -3.05 8.75 -4.52
C ALA A 136 -4.27 8.01 -3.95
N SER A 137 -5.31 8.74 -3.53
CA SER A 137 -6.58 8.16 -3.13
C SER A 137 -7.72 8.58 -4.04
N ARG A 138 -8.51 7.60 -4.49
CA ARG A 138 -9.81 7.82 -5.14
C ARG A 138 -10.94 7.86 -4.10
N VAL A 139 -10.70 7.32 -2.90
CA VAL A 139 -11.65 7.32 -1.79
C VAL A 139 -11.34 8.52 -0.90
N VAL A 140 -12.20 9.53 -0.97
CA VAL A 140 -12.02 10.82 -0.31
C VAL A 140 -13.28 11.13 0.49
N PRO A 141 -13.27 10.95 1.83
CA PRO A 141 -14.45 11.21 2.66
C PRO A 141 -14.95 12.65 2.55
N GLU A 142 -14.03 13.61 2.56
CA GLU A 142 -14.33 15.03 2.47
C GLU A 142 -13.47 15.72 1.41
N SER A 143 -14.08 16.59 0.61
CA SER A 143 -13.38 17.29 -0.49
C SER A 143 -12.19 18.12 -0.02
N ASN A 144 -12.22 18.61 1.21
CA ASN A 144 -11.17 19.39 1.84
C ASN A 144 -9.95 18.52 2.30
N TRP A 145 -9.97 17.21 2.15
CA TRP A 145 -8.83 16.33 2.43
C TRP A 145 -7.72 16.43 1.38
N LYS A 146 -8.08 16.99 0.22
CA LYS A 146 -7.09 17.32 -0.81
C LYS A 146 -6.07 18.31 -0.26
N VAL A 147 -4.80 18.04 -0.54
CA VAL A 147 -3.70 18.95 -0.17
C VAL A 147 -3.82 20.28 -0.92
N GLU A 148 -3.53 21.38 -0.23
CA GLU A 148 -3.41 22.72 -0.81
C GLU A 148 -1.99 23.27 -0.62
N GLU A 149 -1.72 24.49 -1.11
CA GLU A 149 -0.37 25.08 -1.14
C GLU A 149 0.35 25.02 0.23
N ARG A 150 -0.39 25.32 1.31
CA ARG A 150 0.15 25.32 2.69
C ARG A 150 -0.81 24.67 3.68
N THR A 151 -1.57 23.70 3.22
CA THR A 151 -2.55 22.99 4.05
C THR A 151 -2.29 21.51 3.91
N PRO A 152 -1.92 20.82 5.02
CA PRO A 152 -1.65 19.38 4.99
C PRO A 152 -2.81 18.59 4.42
N GLY A 153 -2.51 17.60 3.62
CA GLY A 153 -3.53 16.78 2.97
C GLY A 153 -2.92 15.74 2.04
N MET A 154 -3.75 15.15 1.19
CA MET A 154 -3.33 14.07 0.31
C MET A 154 -3.55 14.39 -1.18
N LEU A 155 -2.85 13.66 -2.04
CA LEU A 155 -3.12 13.59 -3.48
C LEU A 155 -4.37 12.76 -3.71
N THR A 156 -5.35 13.39 -4.36
CA THR A 156 -6.62 12.71 -4.70
C THR A 156 -6.64 12.33 -6.18
N ALA A 157 -7.24 11.18 -6.49
CA ALA A 157 -7.42 10.64 -7.83
C ALA A 157 -8.90 10.45 -8.19
N TYR A 158 -9.80 11.27 -7.61
CA TYR A 158 -11.20 11.33 -8.06
C TYR A 158 -11.27 11.86 -9.50
N ASP A 159 -10.51 12.92 -9.76
CA ASP A 159 -10.04 13.33 -11.07
C ASP A 159 -8.55 12.97 -11.15
N ASP A 160 -8.21 12.08 -12.05
CA ASP A 160 -6.86 11.52 -12.19
C ASP A 160 -5.88 12.43 -12.97
N THR A 161 -6.35 13.57 -13.49
CA THR A 161 -5.55 14.50 -14.31
C THR A 161 -4.23 14.88 -13.63
N LYS A 162 -4.25 15.20 -12.32
CA LYS A 162 -3.05 15.58 -11.60
C LYS A 162 -2.10 14.39 -11.41
N LEU A 163 -2.62 13.21 -11.06
CA LEU A 163 -1.82 11.99 -10.92
C LEU A 163 -1.13 11.63 -12.24
N VAL A 164 -1.87 11.67 -13.35
CA VAL A 164 -1.35 11.43 -14.71
C VAL A 164 -0.25 12.43 -15.07
N GLN A 165 -0.42 13.71 -14.75
CA GLN A 165 0.62 14.73 -14.94
C GLN A 165 1.89 14.40 -14.15
N LEU A 166 1.76 14.06 -12.85
CA LEU A 166 2.88 13.73 -11.98
C LEU A 166 3.65 12.48 -12.46
N ILE A 167 2.94 11.46 -12.95
CA ILE A 167 3.56 10.27 -13.54
C ILE A 167 4.41 10.64 -14.75
N LYS A 168 3.90 11.49 -15.66
CA LYS A 168 4.66 11.97 -16.83
C LYS A 168 5.93 12.72 -16.42
N GLU A 169 5.83 13.59 -15.43
CA GLU A 169 6.96 14.36 -14.89
C GLU A 169 7.98 13.44 -14.20
N ALA A 170 7.51 12.44 -13.45
CA ALA A 170 8.33 11.49 -12.70
C ALA A 170 9.11 10.52 -13.60
N ARG A 171 8.59 10.18 -14.80
CA ARG A 171 9.13 9.09 -15.64
C ARG A 171 10.62 9.21 -15.95
N SER A 172 11.12 10.40 -16.19
CA SER A 172 12.54 10.63 -16.48
C SER A 172 13.45 10.57 -15.25
N GLY A 173 12.88 10.56 -14.04
CA GLY A 173 13.60 10.58 -12.77
C GLY A 173 13.92 9.21 -12.17
N CYS A 174 13.37 8.13 -12.71
CA CYS A 174 13.54 6.78 -12.16
C CYS A 174 13.59 5.71 -13.26
N ASP A 175 14.15 4.54 -12.92
CA ASP A 175 14.23 3.38 -13.83
C ASP A 175 12.95 2.56 -13.80
N PHE A 176 12.28 2.48 -12.64
CA PHE A 176 11.04 1.76 -12.43
C PHE A 176 10.07 2.60 -11.59
N LEU A 177 8.87 2.86 -12.09
CA LEU A 177 7.87 3.72 -11.45
C LEU A 177 6.65 2.92 -11.00
N SER A 178 6.47 2.84 -9.69
CA SER A 178 5.31 2.22 -9.04
C SER A 178 4.31 3.29 -8.60
N VAL A 179 3.02 3.04 -8.83
CA VAL A 179 1.93 3.92 -8.39
C VAL A 179 1.01 3.14 -7.46
N TYR A 180 0.84 3.63 -6.23
CA TYR A 180 -0.04 3.02 -5.23
C TYR A 180 -1.35 3.81 -5.15
N ILE A 181 -2.50 3.15 -5.37
CA ILE A 181 -3.79 3.83 -5.44
C ILE A 181 -4.79 3.21 -4.46
N HIS A 182 -5.32 4.03 -3.55
CA HIS A 182 -6.38 3.63 -2.64
C HIS A 182 -7.74 3.85 -3.31
N TRP A 183 -8.41 2.77 -3.71
CA TRP A 183 -9.60 2.80 -4.57
C TRP A 183 -10.45 1.53 -4.45
N GLY A 184 -11.56 1.47 -5.19
CA GLY A 184 -12.44 0.30 -5.26
C GLY A 184 -13.67 0.46 -4.39
N VAL A 185 -14.37 -0.64 -4.21
CA VAL A 185 -15.52 -0.77 -3.32
C VAL A 185 -15.21 -1.86 -2.32
N GLU A 186 -15.46 -1.61 -1.04
CA GLU A 186 -15.19 -2.56 0.04
C GLU A 186 -15.84 -3.92 -0.24
N TYR A 187 -15.07 -5.00 -0.03
CA TYR A 187 -15.45 -6.40 -0.18
C TYR A 187 -15.83 -6.85 -1.61
N GLU A 188 -15.63 -6.00 -2.62
CA GLU A 188 -15.82 -6.36 -4.03
C GLU A 188 -14.56 -6.97 -4.62
N ALA A 189 -14.62 -8.22 -5.07
CA ALA A 189 -13.46 -8.94 -5.62
C ALA A 189 -13.09 -8.52 -7.06
N TYR A 190 -13.98 -7.86 -7.77
CA TYR A 190 -13.77 -7.41 -9.14
C TYR A 190 -13.60 -5.88 -9.19
N PRO A 191 -12.65 -5.37 -10.00
CA PRO A 191 -12.45 -3.95 -10.12
C PRO A 191 -13.63 -3.26 -10.80
N GLN A 192 -13.87 -2.01 -10.44
CA GLN A 192 -14.85 -1.14 -11.09
C GLN A 192 -14.23 -0.54 -12.38
N ASP A 193 -15.07 -0.15 -13.34
CA ASP A 193 -14.65 0.43 -14.62
C ASP A 193 -13.70 1.62 -14.46
N TYR A 194 -13.91 2.46 -13.42
CA TYR A 194 -13.04 3.59 -13.17
C TYR A 194 -11.63 3.19 -12.69
N GLN A 195 -11.48 2.03 -12.02
CA GLN A 195 -10.16 1.52 -11.62
C GLN A 195 -9.36 1.14 -12.88
N THR A 196 -9.98 0.45 -13.82
CA THR A 196 -9.38 0.09 -15.11
C THR A 196 -9.03 1.33 -15.93
N LYS A 197 -9.92 2.35 -15.95
CA LYS A 197 -9.66 3.62 -16.63
C LYS A 197 -8.44 4.33 -16.04
N ILE A 198 -8.41 4.55 -14.72
CA ILE A 198 -7.30 5.23 -14.05
C ILE A 198 -5.99 4.45 -14.26
N ALA A 199 -6.01 3.11 -14.15
CA ALA A 199 -4.85 2.27 -14.42
C ALA A 199 -4.33 2.48 -15.86
N THR A 200 -5.22 2.49 -16.85
CA THR A 200 -4.88 2.73 -18.25
C THR A 200 -4.23 4.10 -18.44
N ASP A 201 -4.78 5.15 -17.84
CA ASP A 201 -4.26 6.51 -17.95
C ASP A 201 -2.87 6.64 -17.27
N CYS A 202 -2.68 5.98 -16.11
CA CYS A 202 -1.39 5.92 -15.43
C CYS A 202 -0.33 5.18 -16.25
N PHE A 203 -0.66 4.04 -16.87
CA PHE A 203 0.29 3.31 -17.73
C PHE A 203 0.62 4.10 -19.00
N ASN A 204 -0.36 4.75 -19.62
CA ASN A 204 -0.14 5.65 -20.76
C ASN A 204 0.74 6.85 -20.39
N ALA A 205 0.73 7.27 -19.14
CA ALA A 205 1.57 8.35 -18.62
C ALA A 205 3.01 7.90 -18.31
N GLY A 206 3.27 6.59 -18.17
CA GLY A 206 4.61 6.05 -17.96
C GLY A 206 4.81 5.25 -16.68
N ALA A 207 3.77 4.93 -15.91
CA ALA A 207 3.89 3.98 -14.80
C ALA A 207 4.31 2.59 -15.31
N ASP A 208 5.06 1.84 -14.50
CA ASP A 208 5.47 0.46 -14.80
C ASP A 208 4.67 -0.56 -14.00
N LEU A 209 4.15 -0.16 -12.85
CA LEU A 209 3.40 -1.01 -11.94
C LEU A 209 2.32 -0.19 -11.23
N ILE A 210 1.13 -0.77 -11.09
CA ILE A 210 0.05 -0.20 -10.27
C ILE A 210 -0.37 -1.20 -9.21
N LEU A 211 -0.48 -0.70 -7.97
CA LEU A 211 -0.94 -1.46 -6.81
C LEU A 211 -2.11 -0.73 -6.18
N GLY A 212 -3.11 -1.49 -5.77
CA GLY A 212 -4.30 -0.95 -5.14
C GLY A 212 -4.52 -1.49 -3.72
N ALA A 213 -5.33 -0.75 -2.98
CA ALA A 213 -5.80 -1.06 -1.63
C ALA A 213 -7.21 -0.50 -1.38
N HIS A 214 -7.74 -0.58 -0.17
CA HIS A 214 -9.06 -0.10 0.27
C HIS A 214 -10.13 -1.17 0.34
N THR A 215 -10.20 -2.08 -0.60
CA THR A 215 -11.35 -2.99 -0.69
C THR A 215 -11.41 -4.03 0.45
N HIS A 216 -10.39 -4.05 1.32
CA HIS A 216 -10.24 -5.02 2.42
C HIS A 216 -10.22 -6.49 1.98
N CYS A 217 -10.24 -6.75 0.66
CA CYS A 217 -10.11 -8.06 0.05
C CYS A 217 -9.18 -7.98 -1.16
N LEU A 218 -8.69 -9.14 -1.60
CA LEU A 218 -7.94 -9.22 -2.85
C LEU A 218 -8.87 -8.98 -4.04
N GLN A 219 -8.46 -8.10 -4.95
CA GLN A 219 -9.03 -7.99 -6.30
C GLN A 219 -8.11 -8.66 -7.33
N GLY A 220 -8.65 -8.95 -8.51
CA GLY A 220 -7.92 -9.58 -9.59
C GLY A 220 -6.70 -8.78 -10.06
N ILE A 221 -5.91 -9.42 -10.90
CA ILE A 221 -4.76 -8.85 -11.59
C ILE A 221 -5.10 -8.78 -13.08
N SER A 222 -4.70 -7.72 -13.76
CA SER A 222 -4.79 -7.61 -15.20
C SER A 222 -3.50 -7.05 -15.78
N TYR A 223 -3.22 -7.34 -17.05
CA TYR A 223 -2.18 -6.68 -17.80
C TYR A 223 -2.80 -5.66 -18.77
N ILE A 224 -2.35 -4.41 -18.66
CA ILE A 224 -2.72 -3.33 -19.57
C ILE A 224 -1.45 -2.90 -20.29
N SER A 225 -1.39 -3.10 -21.61
CA SER A 225 -0.19 -2.84 -22.42
C SER A 225 1.08 -3.50 -21.83
N GLU A 226 0.96 -4.80 -21.50
CA GLU A 226 2.02 -5.65 -20.91
C GLU A 226 2.49 -5.24 -19.50
N LYS A 227 1.81 -4.31 -18.85
CA LYS A 227 2.12 -3.84 -17.49
C LYS A 227 1.06 -4.30 -16.52
N PRO A 228 1.43 -4.84 -15.35
CA PRO A 228 0.47 -5.41 -14.42
C PRO A 228 -0.17 -4.35 -13.52
N VAL A 229 -1.46 -4.48 -13.31
CA VAL A 229 -2.19 -3.83 -12.23
C VAL A 229 -2.70 -4.87 -11.24
N PHE A 230 -2.33 -4.71 -9.97
CA PHE A 230 -2.89 -5.43 -8.84
C PHE A 230 -3.98 -4.55 -8.25
N TYR A 231 -5.24 -4.78 -8.61
CA TYR A 231 -6.32 -3.85 -8.27
C TYR A 231 -6.56 -3.68 -6.78
N SER A 232 -6.35 -4.71 -5.96
CA SER A 232 -6.26 -4.58 -4.50
C SER A 232 -5.47 -5.72 -3.88
N LEU A 233 -4.62 -5.37 -2.92
CA LEU A 233 -3.86 -6.33 -2.11
C LEU A 233 -4.60 -6.69 -0.80
N GLY A 234 -5.77 -6.07 -0.53
CA GLY A 234 -6.53 -6.30 0.68
C GLY A 234 -5.81 -5.89 1.96
N ASN A 235 -6.27 -6.41 3.08
CA ASN A 235 -5.65 -6.17 4.38
C ASN A 235 -4.38 -7.03 4.55
N PHE A 236 -3.31 -6.46 5.11
CA PHE A 236 -2.07 -7.19 5.40
C PHE A 236 -1.83 -7.35 6.91
N VAL A 237 -1.91 -6.25 7.66
CA VAL A 237 -1.96 -6.23 9.13
C VAL A 237 -3.19 -5.44 9.52
N PHE A 238 -4.17 -6.07 10.15
CA PHE A 238 -5.46 -5.42 10.38
C PHE A 238 -6.13 -5.90 11.67
N GLY A 239 -7.20 -5.20 12.09
CA GLY A 239 -7.88 -5.48 13.36
C GLY A 239 -8.75 -6.73 13.41
N GLN A 240 -9.01 -7.34 12.27
CA GLN A 240 -9.84 -8.54 12.12
C GLN A 240 -9.04 -9.71 11.52
N ASN A 241 -9.58 -10.92 11.57
CA ASN A 241 -9.00 -12.04 10.87
C ASN A 241 -9.04 -11.80 9.35
N ILE A 242 -7.99 -12.20 8.67
CA ILE A 242 -7.82 -12.06 7.23
C ILE A 242 -7.62 -13.46 6.66
N ASP A 243 -8.65 -14.01 6.02
CA ASP A 243 -8.60 -15.37 5.50
C ASP A 243 -7.67 -15.51 4.28
N LYS A 244 -7.62 -14.45 3.45
CA LYS A 244 -6.85 -14.42 2.20
C LYS A 244 -6.26 -13.05 1.97
N THR A 245 -4.94 -12.98 1.91
CA THR A 245 -4.20 -11.81 1.42
C THR A 245 -2.85 -12.25 0.87
N ALA A 246 -2.11 -11.34 0.25
CA ALA A 246 -0.79 -11.63 -0.28
C ALA A 246 0.08 -10.38 -0.30
N ALA A 247 1.39 -10.57 -0.12
CA ALA A 247 2.36 -9.60 -0.58
C ALA A 247 2.76 -9.89 -2.02
N VAL A 248 3.06 -8.84 -2.80
CA VAL A 248 3.56 -8.94 -4.17
C VAL A 248 5.08 -8.83 -4.16
N LYS A 249 5.73 -9.87 -4.67
CA LYS A 249 7.17 -9.85 -4.96
C LYS A 249 7.38 -9.32 -6.37
N VAL A 250 8.20 -8.28 -6.50
CA VAL A 250 8.62 -7.72 -7.80
C VAL A 250 10.14 -7.83 -7.88
N GLN A 251 10.63 -8.49 -8.91
CA GLN A 251 12.06 -8.62 -9.17
C GLN A 251 12.40 -7.89 -10.46
N VAL A 252 13.28 -6.90 -10.37
CA VAL A 252 13.80 -6.14 -11.50
C VAL A 252 15.26 -6.56 -11.72
N ALA A 253 15.47 -7.39 -12.73
CA ALA A 253 16.80 -7.88 -13.06
C ALA A 253 17.70 -6.76 -13.64
N SER A 254 19.01 -7.02 -13.69
CA SER A 254 20.00 -6.07 -14.20
C SER A 254 19.79 -5.72 -15.67
N ASP A 255 19.27 -6.67 -16.46
CA ASP A 255 18.94 -6.50 -17.88
C ASP A 255 17.60 -5.77 -18.12
N GLY A 256 16.88 -5.39 -17.05
CA GLY A 256 15.59 -4.73 -17.11
C GLY A 256 14.38 -5.67 -17.14
N THR A 257 14.59 -6.98 -17.19
CA THR A 257 13.49 -7.95 -17.11
C THR A 257 12.80 -7.84 -15.75
N VAL A 258 11.46 -7.82 -15.75
CA VAL A 258 10.66 -7.75 -14.53
C VAL A 258 9.84 -9.03 -14.38
N SER A 259 9.82 -9.58 -13.19
CA SER A 259 8.96 -10.71 -12.84
C SER A 259 8.17 -10.44 -11.58
N TYR A 260 7.01 -11.07 -11.49
CA TYR A 260 6.04 -10.85 -10.41
C TYR A 260 5.66 -12.17 -9.78
N GLY A 261 5.41 -12.14 -8.46
CA GLY A 261 4.95 -13.31 -7.72
C GLY A 261 4.13 -12.91 -6.50
N LEU A 262 3.28 -13.82 -6.04
CA LEU A 262 2.50 -13.68 -4.82
C LEU A 262 3.15 -14.44 -3.67
N LEU A 263 3.29 -13.80 -2.53
CA LEU A 263 3.59 -14.40 -1.24
C LEU A 263 2.28 -14.51 -0.46
N PRO A 264 1.64 -15.69 -0.39
CA PRO A 264 0.32 -15.84 0.21
C PRO A 264 0.40 -15.82 1.72
N VAL A 265 -0.44 -15.00 2.34
CA VAL A 265 -0.50 -14.86 3.79
C VAL A 265 -1.96 -14.83 4.28
N TYR A 266 -2.14 -15.06 5.57
CA TYR A 266 -3.41 -14.89 6.27
C TYR A 266 -3.14 -14.26 7.65
N ALA A 267 -4.16 -13.73 8.31
CA ALA A 267 -4.03 -13.24 9.68
C ALA A 267 -5.11 -13.82 10.58
N ALA A 268 -4.69 -14.27 11.76
CA ALA A 268 -5.57 -14.79 12.79
C ALA A 268 -5.10 -14.35 14.18
N GLY A 269 -6.03 -13.85 15.00
CA GLY A 269 -5.72 -13.41 16.36
C GLY A 269 -4.73 -12.23 16.43
N GLY A 270 -4.69 -11.37 15.40
CA GLY A 270 -3.77 -10.23 15.32
C GLY A 270 -2.33 -10.61 14.91
N THR A 271 -2.12 -11.82 14.38
CA THR A 271 -0.82 -12.26 13.85
C THR A 271 -0.95 -12.61 12.38
N THR A 272 -0.13 -11.99 11.52
CA THR A 272 -0.05 -12.29 10.09
C THR A 272 1.00 -13.39 9.84
N LYS A 273 0.65 -14.37 9.01
CA LYS A 273 1.43 -15.63 8.83
C LYS A 273 1.46 -16.05 7.37
N LEU A 274 2.49 -16.80 6.99
CA LEU A 274 2.52 -17.52 5.72
C LEU A 274 1.42 -18.58 5.67
N MET A 275 0.82 -18.76 4.50
CA MET A 275 -0.05 -19.89 4.24
C MET A 275 0.76 -21.18 4.06
N ASP A 276 0.21 -22.30 4.52
CA ASP A 276 0.73 -23.62 4.14
C ASP A 276 0.53 -23.87 2.64
N THR A 277 1.19 -24.91 2.12
CA THR A 277 1.18 -25.25 0.67
C THR A 277 -0.23 -25.42 0.11
N ASN A 278 -1.15 -26.02 0.87
CA ASN A 278 -2.52 -26.27 0.40
C ASN A 278 -3.32 -24.97 0.34
N SER A 279 -3.22 -24.16 1.39
CA SER A 279 -3.88 -22.84 1.48
C SER A 279 -3.31 -21.89 0.42
N ALA A 280 -2.00 -21.89 0.19
CA ALA A 280 -1.34 -21.14 -0.85
C ALA A 280 -1.83 -21.54 -2.25
N SER A 281 -1.92 -22.84 -2.53
CA SER A 281 -2.44 -23.34 -3.81
C SER A 281 -3.90 -22.92 -4.04
N ALA A 282 -4.73 -22.95 -3.00
CA ALA A 282 -6.11 -22.46 -3.08
C ALA A 282 -6.17 -20.97 -3.34
N LEU A 283 -5.28 -20.16 -2.75
CA LEU A 283 -5.19 -18.73 -3.03
C LEU A 283 -4.76 -18.47 -4.48
N TYR A 284 -3.78 -19.17 -5.00
CA TYR A 284 -3.33 -19.00 -6.39
C TYR A 284 -4.43 -19.34 -7.40
N GLN A 285 -5.20 -20.40 -7.14
CA GLN A 285 -6.37 -20.76 -7.95
C GLN A 285 -7.44 -19.66 -7.88
N TYR A 286 -7.75 -19.17 -6.69
CA TYR A 286 -8.69 -18.07 -6.50
C TYR A 286 -8.24 -16.81 -7.25
N MET A 287 -6.98 -16.40 -7.11
CA MET A 287 -6.44 -15.22 -7.80
C MET A 287 -6.46 -15.40 -9.32
N THR A 288 -6.13 -16.59 -9.83
CA THR A 288 -6.27 -16.90 -11.26
C THR A 288 -7.72 -16.76 -11.73
N GLN A 289 -8.68 -17.21 -10.92
CA GLN A 289 -10.11 -17.16 -11.26
C GLN A 289 -10.66 -15.73 -11.34
N ILE A 290 -10.23 -14.84 -10.43
CA ILE A 290 -10.73 -13.45 -10.38
C ILE A 290 -9.90 -12.47 -11.24
N SER A 291 -8.82 -12.93 -11.85
CA SER A 291 -7.93 -12.15 -12.71
C SER A 291 -8.29 -12.29 -14.19
N ASP A 292 -7.93 -11.29 -15.00
CA ASP A 292 -8.20 -11.31 -16.44
C ASP A 292 -6.93 -11.67 -17.23
N GLY A 293 -6.95 -12.82 -17.88
CA GLY A 293 -5.86 -13.31 -18.72
C GLY A 293 -4.57 -13.66 -17.96
N VAL A 294 -4.63 -13.80 -16.62
CA VAL A 294 -3.48 -14.07 -15.76
C VAL A 294 -3.57 -15.47 -15.16
N THR A 295 -2.46 -16.17 -15.13
CA THR A 295 -2.32 -17.45 -14.42
C THR A 295 -1.23 -17.37 -13.35
N ILE A 296 -1.46 -18.03 -12.21
CA ILE A 296 -0.50 -18.05 -11.12
C ILE A 296 -0.02 -19.48 -10.94
N GLY A 297 1.29 -19.67 -11.07
CA GLY A 297 1.94 -20.95 -10.90
C GLY A 297 1.88 -21.49 -9.47
N ALA A 298 2.18 -22.77 -9.27
CA ALA A 298 2.22 -23.40 -7.95
C ALA A 298 3.31 -22.79 -7.03
N ASP A 299 4.27 -22.10 -7.59
CA ASP A 299 5.34 -21.34 -6.91
C ASP A 299 4.95 -19.87 -6.63
N GLY A 300 3.72 -19.48 -6.97
CA GLY A 300 3.21 -18.12 -6.84
C GLY A 300 3.62 -17.18 -7.96
N LYS A 301 4.37 -17.63 -8.97
CA LYS A 301 4.80 -16.81 -10.10
C LYS A 301 3.59 -16.44 -10.96
N ILE A 302 3.53 -15.18 -11.35
CA ILE A 302 2.48 -14.61 -12.22
C ILE A 302 2.95 -14.69 -13.67
N ASN A 303 2.09 -15.28 -14.52
CA ASN A 303 2.35 -15.50 -15.96
C ASN A 303 1.24 -14.91 -16.81
#